data_b9adc4bf74a483347abf3e811aa8a369
#
_entry.id   b9adc4bf74a483347abf3e811aa8a369
#
_cell.length_a   1.000
_cell.length_b   1.000
_cell.length_c   1.000
_cell.angle_alpha   90.00
_cell.angle_beta   90.00
_cell.angle_gamma   90.00
#
_symmetry.space_group_name_H-M   'P 1'
#
loop_
_entity.id
_entity.type
_entity.pdbx_description
1 polymer ?
#
loop_
_entity_poly.entity_id
_entity_poly.type
_entity_poly.pdbx_seq_one_letter_code
_entity_poly.pdbx_strand_id
1 'polypeptide(L)' 'PKIVGQKHIRFKFSSNKYNFLIDGIWFNSSQNYKHLKDTKSIDLVATLNENHFNGVSKLQLIIKDVKFKN' A
#
# COMPACT_ATOMS: atom_id res chain seq x y z
N PRO A 1 -1.18 -7.92 0.65
CA PRO A 1 -1.21 -7.05 1.84
C PRO A 1 -0.79 -7.79 3.09
N LYS A 2 -0.24 -7.07 4.02
CA LYS A 2 0.26 -7.62 5.27
C LYS A 2 -0.08 -6.66 6.41
N ILE A 3 -0.56 -7.21 7.53
CA ILE A 3 -0.81 -6.38 8.73
C ILE A 3 0.52 -6.13 9.44
N VAL A 4 0.79 -4.86 9.75
CA VAL A 4 1.96 -4.46 10.50
C VAL A 4 1.53 -3.66 11.72
N GLY A 5 2.20 -3.87 12.87
CA GLY A 5 1.87 -3.20 14.11
C GLY A 5 0.46 -3.44 14.58
N GLN A 6 -0.20 -4.50 14.14
CA GLN A 6 -1.58 -4.87 14.50
C GLN A 6 -2.64 -3.85 14.11
N LYS A 7 -2.27 -2.74 13.45
CA LYS A 7 -3.19 -1.65 13.13
C LYS A 7 -3.19 -1.26 11.68
N HIS A 8 -2.08 -1.46 10.99
CA HIS A 8 -1.86 -0.92 9.65
C HIS A 8 -1.74 -2.04 8.65
N ILE A 9 -2.05 -1.75 7.39
CA ILE A 9 -1.87 -2.71 6.31
C ILE A 9 -0.77 -2.18 5.39
N ARG A 10 0.22 -3.05 5.13
CA ARG A 10 1.30 -2.77 4.21
C ARG A 10 1.04 -3.46 2.89
N PHE A 11 1.27 -2.73 1.81
CA PHE A 11 1.13 -3.23 0.45
C PHE A 11 2.48 -3.20 -0.26
N LYS A 12 2.61 -4.10 -1.23
CA LYS A 12 3.68 -4.00 -2.23
C LYS A 12 3.04 -3.97 -3.59
N PHE A 13 3.31 -2.91 -4.33
CA PHE A 13 2.80 -2.75 -5.68
C PHE A 13 3.92 -2.93 -6.67
N SER A 14 3.65 -3.67 -7.73
CA SER A 14 4.64 -3.94 -8.76
C SER A 14 4.01 -3.82 -10.14
N SER A 15 4.85 -3.57 -11.13
CA SER A 15 4.44 -3.58 -12.52
C SER A 15 5.50 -4.28 -13.34
N ASN A 16 5.10 -5.34 -14.02
CA ASN A 16 6.00 -6.03 -14.95
C ASN A 16 6.31 -5.18 -16.16
N LYS A 17 5.34 -4.35 -16.57
CA LYS A 17 5.48 -3.50 -17.74
C LYS A 17 6.55 -2.41 -17.53
N TYR A 18 6.56 -1.81 -16.36
CA TYR A 18 7.45 -0.70 -16.05
C TYR A 18 8.60 -1.07 -15.12
N ASN A 19 8.66 -2.33 -14.71
CA ASN A 19 9.73 -2.87 -13.89
C ASN A 19 9.98 -2.06 -12.62
N PHE A 20 8.91 -1.80 -11.87
CA PHE A 20 9.04 -1.09 -10.60
C PHE A 20 8.38 -1.87 -9.47
N LEU A 21 8.81 -1.54 -8.25
CA LEU A 21 8.23 -2.02 -7.01
C LEU A 21 8.11 -0.83 -6.07
N ILE A 22 6.92 -0.64 -5.50
CA ILE A 22 6.68 0.47 -4.59
C ILE A 22 5.91 -0.03 -3.36
N ASP A 23 6.35 0.41 -2.19
CA ASP A 23 5.67 0.09 -0.94
C ASP A 23 4.53 1.07 -0.69
N GLY A 24 3.45 0.56 -0.11
CA GLY A 24 2.35 1.39 0.35
C GLY A 24 1.97 1.04 1.77
N ILE A 25 1.47 2.01 2.52
CA ILE A 25 0.97 1.77 3.86
C ILE A 25 -0.38 2.46 4.05
N TRP A 26 -1.32 1.73 4.64
CA TRP A 26 -2.66 2.23 4.97
C TRP A 26 -2.79 2.20 6.49
N PHE A 27 -2.67 3.38 7.11
CA PHE A 27 -2.69 3.50 8.56
C PHE A 27 -4.06 3.20 9.13
N ASN A 28 -4.09 2.55 10.30
CA ASN A 28 -5.30 2.26 11.07
C ASN A 28 -6.37 1.51 10.28
N SER A 29 -5.95 0.58 9.44
CA SER A 29 -6.84 -0.09 8.49
C SER A 29 -6.95 -1.60 8.67
N SER A 30 -6.36 -2.16 9.72
CA SER A 30 -6.29 -3.62 9.86
C SER A 30 -7.66 -4.30 9.85
N GLN A 31 -8.73 -3.60 10.24
CA GLN A 31 -10.09 -4.13 10.18
C GLN A 31 -10.55 -4.43 8.75
N ASN A 32 -9.89 -3.86 7.76
CA ASN A 32 -10.21 -4.08 6.34
C ASN A 32 -9.43 -5.22 5.70
N TYR A 33 -8.56 -5.89 6.45
CA TYR A 33 -7.64 -6.87 5.89
C TYR A 33 -8.38 -8.03 5.22
N LYS A 34 -9.40 -8.56 5.88
CA LYS A 34 -10.19 -9.68 5.34
C LYS A 34 -10.88 -9.27 4.04
N HIS A 35 -11.44 -8.08 4.00
CA HIS A 35 -12.11 -7.57 2.80
C HIS A 35 -11.11 -7.44 1.64
N LEU A 36 -9.91 -6.96 1.92
CA LEU A 36 -8.86 -6.85 0.91
C LEU A 36 -8.49 -8.21 0.32
N LYS A 37 -8.37 -9.23 1.18
CA LYS A 37 -8.03 -10.58 0.72
C LYS A 37 -9.06 -11.17 -0.22
N ASP A 38 -10.33 -10.81 -0.01
CA ASP A 38 -11.45 -11.35 -0.79
C ASP A 38 -11.78 -10.52 -2.01
N THR A 39 -11.10 -9.39 -2.22
CA THR A 39 -11.39 -8.46 -3.30
C THR A 39 -10.43 -8.69 -4.47
N LYS A 40 -10.98 -8.69 -5.70
CA LYS A 40 -10.18 -8.93 -6.90
C LYS A 40 -9.36 -7.73 -7.31
N SER A 41 -9.89 -6.52 -7.15
CA SER A 41 -9.19 -5.30 -7.50
C SER A 41 -9.62 -4.15 -6.60
N ILE A 42 -8.77 -3.15 -6.49
CA ILE A 42 -9.03 -1.98 -5.67
C ILE A 42 -8.60 -0.73 -6.41
N ASP A 43 -9.27 0.38 -6.10
CA ASP A 43 -8.81 1.72 -6.45
C ASP A 43 -8.25 2.38 -5.20
N LEU A 44 -7.17 3.12 -5.35
CA LEU A 44 -6.51 3.78 -4.23
C LEU A 44 -6.52 5.28 -4.40
N VAL A 45 -6.69 5.98 -3.28
CA VAL A 45 -6.34 7.40 -3.16
C VAL A 45 -5.13 7.46 -2.23
N ALA A 46 -4.02 7.95 -2.73
CA ALA A 46 -2.77 7.90 -1.99
C ALA A 46 -1.91 9.13 -2.28
N THR A 47 -1.01 9.42 -1.34
CA THR A 47 0.02 10.43 -1.49
C THR A 47 1.36 9.73 -1.70
N LEU A 48 2.14 10.19 -2.66
CA LEU A 48 3.47 9.66 -2.91
C LEU A 48 4.48 10.43 -2.06
N ASN A 49 5.19 9.69 -1.21
CA ASN A 49 6.25 10.25 -0.38
C ASN A 49 7.60 9.70 -0.80
N GLU A 50 8.62 10.52 -0.71
CA GLU A 50 9.99 10.11 -0.91
C GLU A 50 10.71 10.14 0.43
N ASN A 51 11.26 8.99 0.82
CA ASN A 51 12.04 8.86 2.06
C ASN A 51 13.52 8.77 1.73
N HIS A 52 14.31 9.62 2.38
CA HIS A 52 15.77 9.60 2.27
C HIS A 52 16.35 9.00 3.54
N PHE A 53 17.12 7.94 3.38
CA PHE A 53 17.74 7.27 4.52
C PHE A 53 19.09 6.70 4.11
N ASN A 54 20.15 7.11 4.82
CA ASN A 54 21.52 6.67 4.56
C ASN A 54 21.95 6.86 3.09
N GLY A 55 21.56 7.99 2.49
CA GLY A 55 21.91 8.29 1.11
C GLY A 55 21.06 7.54 0.06
N VAL A 56 20.06 6.80 0.48
CA VAL A 56 19.17 6.07 -0.40
C VAL A 56 17.79 6.72 -0.40
N SER A 57 17.23 6.92 -1.58
CA SER A 57 15.85 7.41 -1.72
C SER A 57 14.92 6.24 -1.96
N LYS A 58 13.82 6.20 -1.22
CA LYS A 58 12.75 5.24 -1.42
C LYS A 58 11.42 5.95 -1.60
N LEU A 59 10.64 5.50 -2.58
CA LEU A 59 9.28 5.99 -2.76
C LEU A 59 8.32 5.13 -1.96
N GLN A 60 7.33 5.76 -1.34
CA GLN A 60 6.29 5.09 -0.57
C GLN A 60 4.95 5.77 -0.80
N LEU A 61 3.90 4.97 -0.97
CA LEU A 61 2.54 5.48 -1.03
C LEU A 61 1.94 5.49 0.37
N ILE A 62 1.41 6.63 0.78
CA ILE A 62 0.59 6.74 1.98
C ILE A 62 -0.86 6.69 1.53
N ILE A 63 -1.53 5.58 1.82
CA ILE A 63 -2.87 5.33 1.32
C ILE A 63 -3.87 6.07 2.19
N LYS A 64 -4.72 6.87 1.56
CA LYS A 64 -5.74 7.67 2.23
C LYS A 64 -7.08 6.97 2.21
N ASP A 65 -7.39 6.28 1.13
CA ASP A 65 -8.68 5.60 0.98
C ASP A 65 -8.53 4.46 -0.02
N VAL A 66 -9.38 3.46 0.14
CA VAL A 66 -9.42 2.30 -0.74
C VAL A 66 -10.87 2.05 -1.14
N LYS A 67 -11.09 1.91 -2.44
CA LYS A 67 -12.37 1.50 -2.98
C LYS A 67 -12.27 0.05 -3.46
N PHE A 68 -13.10 -0.80 -2.90
CA PHE A 68 -13.10 -2.22 -3.22
C PHE A 68 -13.95 -2.51 -4.46
N LYS A 69 -13.42 -3.32 -5.35
CA LYS A 69 -14.12 -3.76 -6.57
C LYS A 69 -14.15 -5.27 -6.62
N ASN A 70 -15.30 -5.81 -6.89
CA ASN A 70 -15.48 -7.27 -7.04
C ASN A 70 -15.83 -7.63 -8.46
#